data_eac797980c9c427c071d377731cb6d10
#
_entry.id   eac797980c9c427c071d377731cb6d10
#
_cell.length_a   1.000
_cell.length_b   1.000
_cell.length_c   1.000
_cell.angle_alpha   90.00
_cell.angle_beta   90.00
_cell.angle_gamma   90.00
#
_symmetry.space_group_name_H-M   'P 1'
#
loop_
_entity.id
_entity.type
_entity.pdbx_description
1 polymer ?
#
loop_
_entity_poly.entity_id
_entity_poly.type
_entity_poly.pdbx_seq_one_letter_code
_entity_poly.pdbx_strand_id
1 'polypeptide(L)' 'MKILARLIRRELRLQADKYGHCAIYEDELQRVWPITEENRKAKISQFAEKHGFRLAYYKLGLCAIFEEQPPKQRQHK' A
#
# COMPACT_ATOMS: atom_id res chain seq x y z
N MET A 1 10.60 -6.87 0.23
CA MET A 1 9.61 -5.82 -0.04
C MET A 1 9.33 -5.59 -1.51
N LYS A 2 10.31 -5.85 -2.37
CA LYS A 2 10.08 -5.69 -3.80
C LYS A 2 8.97 -6.61 -4.30
N ILE A 3 8.88 -7.80 -3.73
CA ILE A 3 7.84 -8.75 -4.12
C ILE A 3 6.47 -8.22 -3.76
N LEU A 4 6.34 -7.63 -2.57
CA LEU A 4 5.08 -7.07 -2.15
C LEU A 4 4.69 -5.87 -3.02
N ALA A 5 5.64 -5.00 -3.32
CA ALA A 5 5.37 -3.85 -4.17
C ALA A 5 4.89 -4.29 -5.56
N ARG A 6 5.51 -5.35 -6.08
CA ARG A 6 5.14 -5.88 -7.39
C ARG A 6 3.73 -6.46 -7.36
N LEU A 7 3.39 -7.16 -6.29
CA LEU A 7 2.06 -7.71 -6.11
C LEU A 7 1.00 -6.61 -6.05
N ILE A 8 1.27 -5.58 -5.26
CA ILE A 8 0.34 -4.45 -5.14
C ILE A 8 0.15 -3.76 -6.48
N ARG A 9 1.26 -3.51 -7.18
CA ARG A 9 1.18 -2.83 -8.48
C ARG A 9 0.35 -3.63 -9.47
N ARG A 10 0.51 -4.94 -9.45
CA ARG A 10 -0.26 -5.82 -10.33
C ARG A 10 -1.74 -5.75 -10.00
N GLU A 11 -2.08 -5.81 -8.71
CA GLU A 11 -3.48 -5.76 -8.30
C GLU A 11 -4.12 -4.42 -8.63
N LEU A 12 -3.40 -3.34 -8.40
CA LEU A 12 -3.92 -2.02 -8.73
C LEU A 12 -4.18 -1.88 -10.23
N ARG A 13 -3.29 -2.45 -11.03
CA ARG A 13 -3.44 -2.39 -12.48
C ARG A 13 -4.68 -3.15 -12.93
N LEU A 14 -4.94 -4.31 -12.31
CA LEU A 14 -6.11 -5.10 -12.66
C LEU A 14 -7.42 -4.43 -12.26
N GLN A 15 -7.38 -3.59 -11.23
CA GLN A 15 -8.57 -2.94 -10.71
C GLN A 15 -8.66 -1.46 -11.10
N ALA A 16 -7.74 -1.00 -11.92
CA ALA A 16 -7.63 0.43 -12.22
C ALA A 16 -8.90 1.00 -12.83
N ASP A 17 -9.63 0.19 -13.58
CA ASP A 17 -10.85 0.66 -14.24
C ASP A 17 -11.97 0.95 -13.27
N LYS A 18 -11.88 0.44 -12.05
CA LYS A 18 -12.97 0.58 -11.09
C LYS A 18 -12.56 1.43 -9.89
N TYR A 19 -11.72 0.87 -9.04
CA TYR A 19 -11.46 1.52 -7.76
C TYR A 19 -10.01 1.84 -7.52
N GLY A 20 -9.10 1.12 -8.16
CA GLY A 20 -7.68 1.35 -7.97
C GLY A 20 -7.19 1.07 -6.57
N HIS A 21 -7.81 0.11 -5.89
CA HIS A 21 -7.43 -0.26 -4.54
C HIS A 21 -6.93 -1.69 -4.48
N CYS A 22 -6.00 -1.93 -3.56
CA CYS A 22 -5.48 -3.27 -3.31
C CYS A 22 -5.44 -3.50 -1.81
N ALA A 23 -6.17 -4.50 -1.34
CA ALA A 23 -6.18 -4.85 0.07
C ALA A 23 -5.18 -5.96 0.33
N ILE A 24 -4.26 -5.72 1.26
CA ILE A 24 -3.30 -6.73 1.70
C ILE A 24 -3.70 -7.10 3.12
N TYR A 25 -4.05 -8.35 3.32
CA TYR A 25 -4.57 -8.79 4.60
C TYR A 25 -3.46 -9.09 5.59
N GLU A 26 -3.84 -9.21 6.85
CA GLU A 26 -2.88 -9.26 7.95
C GLU A 26 -1.86 -10.39 7.80
N ASP A 27 -2.28 -11.56 7.34
CA ASP A 27 -1.37 -12.68 7.19
C ASP A 27 -0.24 -12.38 6.19
N GLU A 28 -0.52 -11.61 5.15
CA GLU A 28 0.52 -11.17 4.22
C GLU A 28 1.35 -10.04 4.80
N LEU A 29 0.68 -9.10 5.49
CA LEU A 29 1.40 -7.97 6.08
C LEU A 29 2.45 -8.43 7.07
N GLN A 30 2.15 -9.46 7.86
CA GLN A 30 3.07 -9.96 8.88
C GLN A 30 4.36 -10.52 8.29
N ARG A 31 4.34 -10.89 7.04
CA ARG A 31 5.55 -11.39 6.39
C ARG A 31 6.60 -10.31 6.21
N VAL A 32 6.16 -9.06 6.12
CA VAL A 32 7.07 -7.92 5.92
C VAL A 32 7.19 -7.11 7.21
N TRP A 33 6.07 -6.86 7.87
CA TRP A 33 6.02 -6.10 9.11
C TRP A 33 5.33 -6.94 10.18
N PRO A 34 6.09 -7.53 11.11
CA PRO A 34 5.47 -8.29 12.20
C PRO A 34 4.45 -7.44 12.94
N ILE A 35 3.44 -8.10 13.51
CA ILE A 35 2.37 -7.36 14.18
C ILE A 35 2.89 -6.54 15.37
N THR A 36 4.05 -6.93 15.91
CA THR A 36 4.69 -6.22 17.03
C THR A 36 5.58 -5.08 16.57
N GLU A 37 5.69 -4.84 15.28
CA GLU A 37 6.56 -3.81 14.74
C GLU A 37 6.15 -2.43 15.22
N GLU A 38 7.10 -1.68 15.80
CA GLU A 38 6.82 -0.32 16.23
C GLU A 38 6.61 0.58 15.02
N ASN A 39 5.69 1.52 15.15
CA ASN A 39 5.38 2.46 14.08
C ASN A 39 5.01 1.74 12.79
N ARG A 40 4.31 0.64 12.94
CA ARG A 40 3.99 -0.23 11.81
C ARG A 40 3.22 0.52 10.73
N LYS A 41 2.21 1.30 11.13
CA LYS A 41 1.41 2.05 10.16
C LYS A 41 2.28 3.04 9.39
N ALA A 42 3.16 3.75 10.10
CA ALA A 42 4.05 4.72 9.46
C ALA A 42 4.98 4.03 8.47
N LYS A 43 5.50 2.87 8.84
CA LYS A 43 6.40 2.13 7.97
C LYS A 43 5.69 1.64 6.72
N ILE A 44 4.45 1.17 6.88
CA ILE A 44 3.65 0.73 5.74
C ILE A 44 3.36 1.91 4.82
N SER A 45 3.02 3.05 5.39
CA SER A 45 2.75 4.26 4.63
C SER A 45 3.99 4.71 3.86
N GLN A 46 5.17 4.68 4.50
CA GLN A 46 6.41 5.04 3.84
C GLN A 46 6.74 4.10 2.70
N PHE A 47 6.50 2.82 2.91
CA PHE A 47 6.67 1.84 1.85
C PHE A 47 5.78 2.17 0.65
N ALA A 48 4.53 2.50 0.91
CA ALA A 48 3.60 2.83 -0.16
C ALA A 48 4.11 4.02 -0.97
N GLU A 49 4.50 5.10 -0.28
CA GLU A 49 4.97 6.30 -0.95
C GLU A 49 6.23 6.04 -1.76
N LYS A 50 7.13 5.23 -1.21
CA LYS A 50 8.36 4.91 -1.90
C LYS A 50 8.11 4.22 -3.24
N HIS A 51 7.04 3.45 -3.32
CA HIS A 51 6.74 2.67 -4.52
C HIS A 51 5.62 3.27 -5.36
N GLY A 52 5.23 4.52 -5.08
CA GLY A 52 4.24 5.21 -5.89
C GLY A 52 2.80 4.89 -5.52
N PHE A 53 2.59 4.37 -4.33
CA PHE A 53 1.25 4.07 -3.83
C PHE A 53 0.91 5.03 -2.69
N ARG A 54 -0.29 4.88 -2.16
CA ARG A 54 -0.72 5.58 -0.97
C ARG A 54 -1.49 4.63 -0.08
N LEU A 55 -1.24 4.69 1.23
CA LEU A 55 -1.98 3.89 2.19
C LEU A 55 -3.32 4.57 2.43
N ALA A 56 -4.38 3.98 1.88
CA ALA A 56 -5.72 4.55 1.98
C ALA A 56 -6.42 4.17 3.28
N TYR A 57 -6.09 2.99 3.80
CA TYR A 57 -6.75 2.49 5.00
C TYR A 57 -5.84 1.47 5.67
N TYR A 58 -5.86 1.45 6.98
CA TYR A 58 -5.09 0.48 7.74
C TYR A 58 -5.83 0.13 9.02
N LYS A 59 -5.95 -1.15 9.29
CA LYS A 59 -6.48 -1.62 10.56
C LYS A 59 -5.63 -2.77 11.05
N LEU A 60 -5.06 -2.60 12.24
CA LEU A 60 -4.23 -3.63 12.85
C LEU A 60 -5.01 -4.92 13.02
N GLY A 61 -4.43 -6.02 12.59
CA GLY A 61 -5.07 -7.32 12.68
C GLY A 61 -6.02 -7.64 11.55
N LEU A 62 -6.25 -6.70 10.63
CA LEU A 62 -7.17 -6.92 9.54
C LEU A 62 -6.51 -6.76 8.18
N CYS A 63 -6.17 -5.54 7.79
CA CYS A 63 -5.61 -5.31 6.45
C CYS A 63 -5.06 -3.90 6.31
N ALA A 64 -4.33 -3.72 5.22
CA ALA A 64 -3.93 -2.41 4.74
C ALA A 64 -4.45 -2.29 3.30
N ILE A 65 -5.04 -1.15 2.96
CA ILE A 65 -5.54 -0.92 1.62
C ILE A 65 -4.69 0.14 0.96
N PHE A 66 -4.09 -0.22 -0.16
CA PHE A 66 -3.26 0.67 -0.94
C PHE A 66 -4.02 1.16 -2.15
N GLU A 67 -3.73 2.38 -2.56
CA GLU A 67 -4.28 2.90 -3.80
C GLU A 67 -3.17 3.55 -4.60
N GLU A 68 -3.38 3.70 -5.88
CA GLU A 68 -2.40 4.32 -6.75
C GLU A 68 -2.35 5.81 -6.44
N GLN A 69 -1.14 6.31 -6.23
CA GLN A 69 -0.98 7.73 -5.95
C GLN A 69 -1.22 8.50 -7.23
N PRO A 70 -2.08 9.53 -7.20
CA PRO A 70 -2.33 10.30 -8.42
C PRO A 70 -1.08 11.02 -8.86
N PRO A 71 -0.92 11.26 -10.16
CA PRO A 71 0.24 11.99 -10.65
C PRO A 71 0.26 13.38 -10.04
N LYS A 72 1.44 13.84 -9.65
CA LYS A 72 1.61 15.17 -9.12
C LYS A 72 1.62 16.13 -10.27
N GLN A 73 0.81 17.11 -10.16
CA GLN A 73 0.73 18.09 -11.21
C GLN A 73 1.54 19.29 -10.86
N ARG A 74 1.45 19.08 -10.59
CA ARG A 74 1.74 19.75 -10.12
C ARG A 74 1.96 20.62 -10.03
N GLN A 75 2.12 20.76 -9.80
CA GLN A 75 2.39 21.33 -9.59
C GLN A 75 2.86 22.18 -9.94
N HIS A 76 2.71 22.34 -10.06
CA HIS A 76 3.02 23.07 -10.31
C HIS A 76 3.13 23.89 -10.39
N LYS A 77 3.25 24.23 -10.50
CA LYS A 77 3.27 24.75 -10.58
C LYS A 77 3.42 25.13 -10.69
#